data_73612d70f36333c8b9069a6340a3495a
#
_entry.id   73612d70f36333c8b9069a6340a3495a
#
_cell.length_a   1.000
_cell.length_b   1.000
_cell.length_c   1.000
_cell.angle_alpha   90.00
_cell.angle_beta   90.00
_cell.angle_gamma   90.00
#
_symmetry.space_group_name_H-M   'P 1'
#
loop_
_entity.id
_entity.type
_entity.pdbx_description
1 polymer ?
#
loop_
_entity_poly.entity_id
_entity_poly.type
_entity_poly.pdbx_seq_one_letter_code
_entity_poly.pdbx_strand_id
1 'polypeptide(L)'
;NRIGMITVNRHTLPNGLRIVHSEMESTQMVALNVLYNVGARDEHPEHTGFAHLFEHLMFGGSVNIPDYDTHVQNAGGENNAWTNNDITNYYITLPRQNAETGFWLESDRMLSLDFNEKSLEVQRQVVIEEFKQRNLNQPYGDVGHLVRDMAYKKHSYQWPTIGKETSHIANATLDEVKDFFFRFYAPDNAILAVT
;
A
#
# COMPACT_ATOMS: atom_id res chain seq x y z
N ASN A 1 -2.19 28.84 25.22
CA ASN A 1 -1.90 27.85 24.20
C ASN A 1 -2.78 28.13 22.98
N ARG A 2 -2.26 28.84 21.97
CA ARG A 2 -2.90 28.92 20.65
C ARG A 2 -2.64 27.59 19.98
N ILE A 3 -3.67 26.77 19.83
CA ILE A 3 -3.68 25.69 18.85
C ILE A 3 -3.69 26.42 17.50
N GLY A 4 -2.52 26.50 16.83
CA GLY A 4 -2.44 27.08 15.49
C GLY A 4 -3.33 26.26 14.57
N MET A 5 -4.22 26.92 13.82
CA MET A 5 -4.97 26.24 12.76
C MET A 5 -3.98 25.75 11.71
N ILE A 6 -4.00 24.45 11.42
CA ILE A 6 -3.22 23.88 10.33
C ILE A 6 -3.79 24.40 9.01
N THR A 7 -2.96 25.10 8.25
CA THR A 7 -3.36 25.56 6.89
C THR A 7 -3.19 24.41 5.92
N VAL A 8 -4.26 24.05 5.23
CA VAL A 8 -4.29 22.96 4.26
C VAL A 8 -4.53 23.51 2.86
N ASN A 9 -3.55 23.34 2.00
CA ASN A 9 -3.65 23.65 0.57
C ASN A 9 -4.08 22.39 -0.20
N ARG A 10 -4.93 22.55 -1.20
CA ARG A 10 -5.41 21.45 -2.04
C ARG A 10 -5.18 21.77 -3.51
N HIS A 11 -4.72 20.77 -4.24
CA HIS A 11 -4.50 20.87 -5.67
C HIS A 11 -4.85 19.53 -6.34
N THR A 12 -5.27 19.57 -7.60
CA THR A 12 -5.48 18.36 -8.41
C THR A 12 -4.68 18.51 -9.69
N LEU A 13 -3.84 17.52 -9.97
CA LEU A 13 -3.04 17.47 -11.20
C LEU A 13 -3.92 17.07 -12.40
N PRO A 14 -3.49 17.38 -13.64
CA PRO A 14 -4.24 17.01 -14.85
C PRO A 14 -4.52 15.50 -14.99
N ASN A 15 -3.69 14.64 -14.40
CA ASN A 15 -3.88 13.18 -14.37
C ASN A 15 -4.83 12.70 -13.26
N GLY A 16 -5.46 13.61 -12.52
CA GLY A 16 -6.42 13.28 -11.47
C GLY A 16 -5.83 13.12 -10.08
N LEU A 17 -4.51 13.10 -9.90
CA LEU A 17 -3.87 12.98 -8.58
C LEU A 17 -4.25 14.21 -7.72
N ARG A 18 -4.84 13.93 -6.57
CA ARG A 18 -5.22 14.95 -5.57
C ARG A 18 -4.06 15.13 -4.60
N ILE A 19 -3.66 16.38 -4.39
CA ILE A 19 -2.58 16.76 -3.49
C ILE A 19 -3.17 17.55 -2.31
N VAL A 20 -2.74 17.18 -1.12
CA VAL A 20 -3.02 17.90 0.13
C VAL A 20 -1.67 18.30 0.73
N HIS A 21 -1.47 19.57 0.95
CA HIS A 21 -0.20 20.10 1.47
C HIS A 21 -0.44 20.96 2.71
N SER A 22 0.40 20.76 3.72
CA SER A 22 0.47 21.60 4.91
C SER A 22 1.92 21.88 5.26
N GLU A 23 2.29 23.13 5.39
CA GLU A 23 3.64 23.51 5.80
C GLU A 23 3.78 23.49 7.33
N MET A 24 4.87 22.86 7.81
CA MET A 24 5.22 22.80 9.21
C MET A 24 6.63 23.38 9.43
N GLU A 25 6.70 24.65 9.83
CA GLU A 25 7.96 25.38 10.01
C GLU A 25 8.85 24.83 11.14
N SER A 26 8.28 24.08 12.07
CA SER A 26 8.97 23.57 13.25
C SER A 26 9.90 22.39 13.00
N THR A 27 9.88 21.81 11.79
CA THR A 27 10.69 20.64 11.43
C THR A 27 11.47 20.85 10.16
N GLN A 28 12.60 20.14 10.02
CA GLN A 28 13.39 20.02 8.79
C GLN A 28 13.12 18.69 8.07
N MET A 29 12.11 17.95 8.51
CA MET A 29 11.64 16.73 7.87
C MET A 29 10.46 17.02 6.96
N VAL A 30 10.30 16.20 5.95
CA VAL A 30 9.11 16.14 5.12
C VAL A 30 8.51 14.73 5.18
N ALA A 31 7.21 14.65 5.26
CA ALA A 31 6.48 13.39 5.11
C ALA A 31 5.68 13.43 3.80
N LEU A 32 5.89 12.42 2.99
CA LEU A 32 5.11 12.13 1.79
C LEU A 32 4.23 10.92 2.08
N ASN A 33 2.93 11.06 1.91
CA ASN A 33 1.98 9.98 2.17
C ASN A 33 1.07 9.79 0.97
N VAL A 34 1.17 8.64 0.33
CA VAL A 34 0.32 8.26 -0.80
C VAL A 34 -0.73 7.27 -0.32
N LEU A 35 -1.98 7.70 -0.41
CA LEU A 35 -3.15 6.89 -0.04
C LEU A 35 -3.90 6.50 -1.30
N TYR A 36 -4.01 5.20 -1.57
CA TYR A 36 -4.86 4.64 -2.62
C TYR A 36 -6.21 4.22 -2.05
N ASN A 37 -7.29 4.57 -2.76
CA ASN A 37 -8.64 4.16 -2.41
C ASN A 37 -8.89 2.73 -2.90
N VAL A 38 -8.16 1.80 -2.33
CA VAL A 38 -8.24 0.36 -2.56
C VAL A 38 -7.86 -0.40 -1.31
N GLY A 39 -8.62 -1.41 -0.97
CA GLY A 39 -8.35 -2.30 0.16
C GLY A 39 -8.99 -3.66 -0.06
N ALA A 40 -9.05 -4.49 0.97
CA ALA A 40 -9.59 -5.84 0.85
C ALA A 40 -11.06 -5.88 0.40
N ARG A 41 -11.83 -4.80 0.56
CA ARG A 41 -13.22 -4.73 0.09
C ARG A 41 -13.36 -4.77 -1.43
N ASP A 42 -12.31 -4.35 -2.14
CA ASP A 42 -12.30 -4.21 -3.61
C ASP A 42 -11.88 -5.51 -4.32
N GLU A 43 -11.53 -6.53 -3.54
CA GLU A 43 -11.11 -7.84 -4.02
C GLU A 43 -12.30 -8.70 -4.46
N HIS A 44 -12.02 -9.67 -5.35
CA HIS A 44 -12.99 -10.68 -5.69
C HIS A 44 -13.05 -11.76 -4.60
N PRO A 45 -14.23 -12.32 -4.25
CA PRO A 45 -14.36 -13.33 -3.19
C PRO A 45 -13.52 -14.61 -3.37
N GLU A 46 -13.09 -14.91 -4.59
CA GLU A 46 -12.24 -16.04 -4.94
C GLU A 46 -10.76 -15.64 -5.12
N HIS A 47 -10.42 -14.34 -4.97
CA HIS A 47 -9.09 -13.77 -5.13
C HIS A 47 -8.83 -12.76 -4.01
N THR A 48 -8.82 -13.21 -2.77
CA THR A 48 -8.67 -12.35 -1.59
C THR A 48 -7.21 -12.29 -1.12
N GLY A 49 -6.83 -11.18 -0.46
CA GLY A 49 -5.47 -10.92 -0.02
C GLY A 49 -4.62 -10.14 -1.03
N PHE A 50 -5.20 -9.73 -2.17
CA PHE A 50 -4.48 -9.01 -3.23
C PHE A 50 -4.04 -7.61 -2.77
N ALA A 51 -4.86 -6.86 -2.05
CA ALA A 51 -4.48 -5.54 -1.54
C ALA A 51 -3.28 -5.63 -0.60
N HIS A 52 -3.22 -6.65 0.24
CA HIS A 52 -2.07 -6.93 1.11
C HIS A 52 -0.85 -7.42 0.32
N LEU A 53 -1.04 -8.28 -0.68
CA LEU A 53 0.05 -8.69 -1.58
C LEU A 53 0.67 -7.48 -2.29
N PHE A 54 -0.18 -6.50 -2.71
CA PHE A 54 0.31 -5.26 -3.31
C PHE A 54 1.05 -4.36 -2.34
N GLU A 55 0.69 -4.34 -1.06
CA GLU A 55 1.51 -3.66 -0.05
C GLU A 55 2.96 -4.15 -0.10
N HIS A 56 3.17 -5.46 -0.21
CA HIS A 56 4.50 -6.04 -0.35
C HIS A 56 5.13 -5.80 -1.73
N LEU A 57 4.40 -6.00 -2.81
CA LEU A 57 4.92 -5.85 -4.19
C LEU A 57 5.41 -4.44 -4.48
N MET A 58 4.78 -3.42 -3.91
CA MET A 58 5.15 -2.02 -4.11
C MET A 58 6.53 -1.66 -3.52
N PHE A 59 7.09 -2.50 -2.64
CA PHE A 59 8.47 -2.38 -2.15
C PHE A 59 9.46 -3.20 -2.97
N GLY A 60 9.00 -4.04 -3.87
CA GLY A 60 9.84 -4.88 -4.73
C GLY A 60 10.59 -4.14 -5.84
N GLY A 61 10.39 -2.83 -5.95
CA GLY A 61 10.99 -1.99 -6.96
C GLY A 61 10.07 -1.70 -8.16
N SER A 62 10.48 -0.73 -8.93
CA SER A 62 9.86 -0.33 -10.19
C SER A 62 10.82 -0.56 -11.36
N VAL A 63 10.34 -0.39 -12.59
CA VAL A 63 11.13 -0.65 -13.80
C VAL A 63 12.43 0.16 -13.82
N ASN A 64 12.39 1.41 -13.35
CA ASN A 64 13.57 2.29 -13.34
C ASN A 64 14.31 2.28 -11.99
N ILE A 65 13.67 1.78 -10.92
CA ILE A 65 14.20 1.81 -9.55
C ILE A 65 14.05 0.41 -8.94
N PRO A 66 14.99 -0.50 -9.22
CA PRO A 66 14.89 -1.89 -8.75
C PRO A 66 15.12 -2.05 -7.24
N ASP A 67 15.71 -1.07 -6.58
CA ASP A 67 16.00 -1.10 -5.14
C ASP A 67 15.50 0.19 -4.48
N TYR A 68 14.23 0.16 -4.09
CA TYR A 68 13.53 1.26 -3.46
C TYR A 68 14.14 1.65 -2.10
N ASP A 69 14.40 0.67 -1.25
CA ASP A 69 14.83 0.90 0.12
C ASP A 69 16.22 1.52 0.22
N THR A 70 17.16 1.12 -0.62
CA THR A 70 18.49 1.72 -0.66
C THR A 70 18.43 3.22 -0.99
N HIS A 71 17.55 3.64 -1.88
CA HIS A 71 17.38 5.05 -2.20
C HIS A 71 16.78 5.84 -1.03
N VAL A 72 15.81 5.29 -0.32
CA VAL A 72 15.25 5.91 0.90
C VAL A 72 16.32 6.06 1.98
N GLN A 73 17.07 4.99 2.25
CA GLN A 73 18.14 4.99 3.26
C GLN A 73 19.25 5.99 2.92
N ASN A 74 19.69 6.05 1.66
CA ASN A 74 20.71 7.00 1.21
C ASN A 74 20.23 8.46 1.31
N ALA A 75 18.93 8.70 1.19
CA ALA A 75 18.33 10.01 1.42
C ALA A 75 18.13 10.34 2.90
N GLY A 76 18.49 9.43 3.82
CA GLY A 76 18.29 9.60 5.26
C GLY A 76 16.84 9.50 5.68
N GLY A 77 16.04 8.76 4.91
CA GLY A 77 14.63 8.57 5.12
C GLY A 77 14.27 7.22 5.74
N GLU A 78 13.01 7.10 6.10
CA GLU A 78 12.35 5.86 6.47
C GLU A 78 11.02 5.76 5.73
N ASN A 79 10.57 4.54 5.48
CA ASN A 79 9.30 4.30 4.81
C ASN A 79 8.53 3.17 5.51
N ASN A 80 7.23 3.14 5.29
CA ASN A 80 6.39 2.02 5.66
C ASN A 80 5.07 2.05 4.86
N ALA A 81 4.26 1.01 5.03
CA ALA A 81 2.92 0.93 4.47
C ALA A 81 1.97 0.18 5.40
N TRP A 82 0.70 0.31 5.13
CA TRP A 82 -0.34 -0.51 5.76
C TRP A 82 -1.57 -0.59 4.85
N THR A 83 -2.28 -1.69 4.97
CA THR A 83 -3.52 -1.97 4.25
C THR A 83 -4.63 -2.32 5.21
N ASN A 84 -5.83 -1.85 4.94
CA ASN A 84 -7.03 -2.29 5.64
C ASN A 84 -8.14 -2.69 4.65
N ASN A 85 -9.37 -2.78 5.11
CA ASN A 85 -10.47 -3.15 4.24
C ASN A 85 -10.77 -2.12 3.14
N ASP A 86 -10.45 -0.85 3.34
CA ASP A 86 -10.90 0.26 2.50
C ASP A 86 -9.79 0.96 1.73
N ILE A 87 -8.59 1.02 2.28
CA ILE A 87 -7.49 1.81 1.76
C ILE A 87 -6.15 1.11 1.94
N THR A 88 -5.19 1.43 1.05
CA THR A 88 -3.78 1.09 1.16
C THR A 88 -2.96 2.38 1.20
N ASN A 89 -2.07 2.48 2.15
CA ASN A 89 -1.32 3.69 2.45
C ASN A 89 0.18 3.42 2.47
N TYR A 90 0.94 4.26 1.77
CA TYR A 90 2.39 4.25 1.74
C TYR A 90 2.91 5.59 2.24
N TYR A 91 3.97 5.61 3.01
CA TYR A 91 4.57 6.87 3.43
C TYR A 91 6.09 6.80 3.50
N ILE A 92 6.71 7.94 3.24
CA ILE A 92 8.13 8.19 3.38
C ILE A 92 8.30 9.42 4.25
N THR A 93 9.19 9.35 5.23
CA THR A 93 9.66 10.51 5.99
C THR A 93 11.15 10.69 5.72
N LEU A 94 11.57 11.88 5.34
CA LEU A 94 12.98 12.16 5.00
C LEU A 94 13.33 13.64 5.25
N PRO A 95 14.64 14.00 5.33
CA PRO A 95 15.06 15.37 5.41
C PRO A 95 14.55 16.20 4.23
N ARG A 96 14.05 17.41 4.48
CA ARG A 96 13.42 18.27 3.46
C ARG A 96 14.29 18.57 2.25
N GLN A 97 15.62 18.65 2.42
CA GLN A 97 16.55 18.84 1.31
C GLN A 97 16.59 17.67 0.32
N ASN A 98 16.11 16.49 0.73
CA ASN A 98 16.07 15.28 -0.06
C ASN A 98 14.63 14.92 -0.50
N ALA A 99 13.66 15.85 -0.35
CA ALA A 99 12.25 15.64 -0.70
C ALA A 99 12.06 15.15 -2.14
N GLU A 100 12.87 15.63 -3.09
CA GLU A 100 12.83 15.22 -4.48
C GLU A 100 13.01 13.71 -4.67
N THR A 101 13.87 13.08 -3.83
CA THR A 101 14.04 11.62 -3.84
C THR A 101 12.73 10.90 -3.53
N GLY A 102 11.99 11.37 -2.52
CA GLY A 102 10.70 10.80 -2.18
C GLY A 102 9.66 10.94 -3.31
N PHE A 103 9.57 12.11 -3.92
CA PHE A 103 8.67 12.32 -5.08
C PHE A 103 9.06 11.46 -6.28
N TRP A 104 10.34 11.32 -6.55
CA TRP A 104 10.84 10.47 -7.63
C TRP A 104 10.46 9.00 -7.39
N LEU A 105 10.72 8.47 -6.20
CA LEU A 105 10.39 7.11 -5.83
C LEU A 105 8.89 6.81 -5.94
N GLU A 106 8.04 7.68 -5.37
CA GLU A 106 6.59 7.50 -5.40
C GLU A 106 6.02 7.62 -6.82
N SER A 107 6.51 8.57 -7.61
CA SER A 107 6.03 8.74 -8.98
C SER A 107 6.43 7.59 -9.89
N ASP A 108 7.63 7.04 -9.72
CA ASP A 108 8.11 5.94 -10.57
C ASP A 108 7.36 4.63 -10.29
N ARG A 109 7.15 4.27 -9.02
CA ARG A 109 6.37 3.07 -8.71
C ARG A 109 4.89 3.18 -9.06
N MET A 110 4.32 4.40 -9.05
CA MET A 110 2.96 4.66 -9.54
C MET A 110 2.87 4.51 -11.06
N LEU A 111 3.95 4.86 -11.78
CA LEU A 111 4.00 4.79 -13.23
C LEU A 111 4.20 3.36 -13.74
N SER A 112 5.15 2.63 -13.17
CA SER A 112 5.57 1.33 -13.71
C SER A 112 6.23 0.44 -12.66
N LEU A 113 5.41 -0.32 -11.95
CA LEU A 113 5.89 -1.37 -11.05
C LEU A 113 6.58 -2.49 -11.86
N ASP A 114 7.67 -3.06 -11.32
CA ASP A 114 8.36 -4.17 -11.97
C ASP A 114 7.62 -5.50 -11.75
N PHE A 115 6.72 -5.81 -12.70
CA PHE A 115 5.95 -7.04 -12.69
C PHE A 115 6.75 -8.20 -13.29
N ASN A 116 7.38 -8.99 -12.44
CA ASN A 116 8.06 -10.22 -12.86
C ASN A 116 7.70 -11.42 -11.96
N GLU A 117 7.75 -12.62 -12.54
CA GLU A 117 7.39 -13.86 -11.84
C GLU A 117 8.24 -14.12 -10.59
N LYS A 118 9.51 -13.74 -10.62
CA LYS A 118 10.42 -13.94 -9.48
C LYS A 118 10.01 -13.07 -8.29
N SER A 119 9.72 -11.79 -8.53
CA SER A 119 9.27 -10.87 -7.49
C SER A 119 7.92 -11.29 -6.94
N LEU A 120 6.98 -11.67 -7.81
CA LEU A 120 5.68 -12.18 -7.41
C LEU A 120 5.81 -13.43 -6.54
N GLU A 121 6.64 -14.40 -6.93
CA GLU A 121 6.82 -15.64 -6.17
C GLU A 121 7.42 -15.37 -4.78
N VAL A 122 8.41 -14.48 -4.68
CA VAL A 122 9.00 -14.10 -3.39
C VAL A 122 7.92 -13.50 -2.46
N GLN A 123 7.17 -12.52 -2.93
CA GLN A 123 6.15 -11.87 -2.09
C GLN A 123 4.96 -12.77 -1.79
N ARG A 124 4.59 -13.66 -2.72
CA ARG A 124 3.59 -14.72 -2.49
C ARG A 124 3.96 -15.59 -1.29
N GLN A 125 5.21 -16.07 -1.24
CA GLN A 125 5.68 -16.88 -0.12
C GLN A 125 5.69 -16.10 1.20
N VAL A 126 6.11 -14.84 1.18
CA VAL A 126 6.09 -13.97 2.38
C VAL A 126 4.67 -13.85 2.93
N VAL A 127 3.70 -13.49 2.09
CA VAL A 127 2.30 -13.30 2.50
C VAL A 127 1.68 -14.63 2.99
N ILE A 128 1.98 -15.75 2.34
CA ILE A 128 1.51 -17.07 2.78
C ILE A 128 2.08 -17.44 4.16
N GLU A 129 3.36 -17.21 4.40
CA GLU A 129 3.97 -17.49 5.70
C GLU A 129 3.41 -16.55 6.79
N GLU A 130 3.16 -15.29 6.47
CA GLU A 130 2.52 -14.35 7.38
C GLU A 130 1.08 -14.80 7.75
N PHE A 131 0.31 -15.27 6.76
CA PHE A 131 -1.02 -15.86 7.01
C PHE A 131 -0.93 -17.04 7.98
N LYS A 132 0.00 -17.97 7.74
CA LYS A 132 0.20 -19.10 8.62
C LYS A 132 0.56 -18.67 10.05
N GLN A 133 1.51 -17.77 10.18
CA GLN A 133 1.94 -17.27 11.49
C GLN A 133 0.82 -16.59 12.27
N ARG A 134 0.05 -15.72 11.59
CA ARG A 134 -1.00 -14.93 12.26
C ARG A 134 -2.28 -15.73 12.53
N ASN A 135 -2.64 -16.67 11.65
CA ASN A 135 -3.97 -17.28 11.68
C ASN A 135 -3.97 -18.78 11.98
N LEU A 136 -2.90 -19.51 11.67
CA LEU A 136 -2.88 -20.97 11.84
C LEU A 136 -1.97 -21.41 13.00
N ASN A 137 -0.85 -20.73 13.22
CA ASN A 137 0.18 -21.18 14.15
C ASN A 137 0.09 -20.57 15.55
N GLN A 138 -0.99 -19.83 15.85
CA GLN A 138 -1.20 -19.25 17.17
C GLN A 138 -2.61 -19.55 17.70
N PRO A 139 -2.77 -19.65 19.03
CA PRO A 139 -4.10 -19.82 19.64
C PRO A 139 -5.02 -18.68 19.23
N TYR A 140 -6.27 -19.03 18.86
CA TYR A 140 -7.31 -18.07 18.45
C TYR A 140 -6.98 -17.24 17.20
N GLY A 141 -5.99 -17.62 16.39
CA GLY A 141 -5.60 -16.90 15.17
C GLY A 141 -6.71 -16.81 14.11
N ASP A 142 -7.60 -17.78 14.09
CA ASP A 142 -8.76 -17.86 13.17
C ASP A 142 -10.00 -17.09 13.63
N VAL A 143 -10.06 -16.59 14.87
CA VAL A 143 -11.23 -15.90 15.43
C VAL A 143 -11.67 -14.74 14.54
N GLY A 144 -10.72 -13.97 14.00
CA GLY A 144 -11.03 -12.85 13.10
C GLY A 144 -11.75 -13.29 11.83
N HIS A 145 -11.40 -14.43 11.26
CA HIS A 145 -12.07 -15.01 10.09
C HIS A 145 -13.48 -15.48 10.43
N LEU A 146 -13.63 -16.22 11.52
CA LEU A 146 -14.91 -16.75 11.97
C LEU A 146 -15.93 -15.64 12.28
N VAL A 147 -15.50 -14.61 13.02
CA VAL A 147 -16.35 -13.47 13.36
C VAL A 147 -16.81 -12.73 12.10
N ARG A 148 -15.92 -12.49 11.13
CA ARG A 148 -16.24 -11.80 9.88
C ARG A 148 -17.23 -12.63 9.05
N ASP A 149 -17.00 -13.92 8.91
CA ASP A 149 -17.90 -14.81 8.18
C ASP A 149 -19.31 -14.90 8.83
N MET A 150 -19.38 -14.82 10.15
CA MET A 150 -20.65 -14.76 10.87
C MET A 150 -21.37 -13.43 10.68
N ALA A 151 -20.64 -12.30 10.73
CA ALA A 151 -21.20 -10.96 10.67
C ALA A 151 -21.61 -10.52 9.27
N TYR A 152 -20.84 -10.90 8.24
CA TYR A 152 -21.02 -10.45 6.87
C TYR A 152 -21.28 -11.62 5.92
N LYS A 153 -22.48 -11.67 5.31
CA LYS A 153 -22.86 -12.76 4.39
C LYS A 153 -22.77 -12.38 2.90
N LYS A 154 -22.74 -11.08 2.60
CA LYS A 154 -22.67 -10.55 1.23
C LYS A 154 -21.66 -9.44 1.06
N HIS A 155 -21.34 -8.74 2.13
CA HIS A 155 -20.40 -7.62 2.10
C HIS A 155 -18.96 -8.13 2.05
N SER A 156 -18.11 -7.47 1.29
CA SER A 156 -16.69 -7.83 1.15
C SER A 156 -15.87 -7.74 2.45
N TYR A 157 -16.41 -7.17 3.52
CA TYR A 157 -15.81 -7.27 4.86
C TYR A 157 -15.87 -8.68 5.46
N GLN A 158 -16.45 -9.63 4.76
CA GLN A 158 -16.46 -11.05 5.11
C GLN A 158 -15.05 -11.63 5.28
N TRP A 159 -14.07 -11.10 4.56
CA TRP A 159 -12.68 -11.53 4.69
C TRP A 159 -11.78 -10.43 5.25
N PRO A 160 -10.73 -10.81 6.00
CA PRO A 160 -9.73 -9.87 6.48
C PRO A 160 -8.75 -9.49 5.36
N THR A 161 -7.95 -8.47 5.60
CA THR A 161 -6.94 -7.95 4.66
C THR A 161 -5.93 -9.00 4.21
N ILE A 162 -5.58 -9.94 5.08
CA ILE A 162 -4.66 -11.04 4.76
C ILE A 162 -5.26 -12.09 3.81
N GLY A 163 -6.55 -11.97 3.53
CA GLY A 163 -7.29 -12.90 2.67
C GLY A 163 -8.05 -13.98 3.44
N LYS A 164 -8.91 -14.69 2.72
CA LYS A 164 -9.72 -15.80 3.24
C LYS A 164 -8.90 -17.06 3.46
N GLU A 165 -8.06 -17.38 2.51
CA GLU A 165 -7.25 -18.59 2.48
C GLU A 165 -6.00 -18.41 1.64
N THR A 166 -4.96 -19.17 1.95
CA THR A 166 -3.66 -19.05 1.29
C THR A 166 -3.69 -19.44 -0.18
N SER A 167 -4.64 -20.30 -0.60
CA SER A 167 -4.79 -20.73 -1.98
C SER A 167 -5.07 -19.58 -2.95
N HIS A 168 -5.77 -18.53 -2.52
CA HIS A 168 -6.05 -17.35 -3.33
C HIS A 168 -4.75 -16.62 -3.73
N ILE A 169 -3.80 -16.53 -2.81
CA ILE A 169 -2.48 -15.92 -3.09
C ILE A 169 -1.56 -16.91 -3.81
N ALA A 170 -1.59 -18.20 -3.42
CA ALA A 170 -0.75 -19.22 -4.04
C ALA A 170 -1.04 -19.39 -5.55
N ASN A 171 -2.28 -19.25 -5.95
CA ASN A 171 -2.74 -19.42 -7.33
C ASN A 171 -2.81 -18.10 -8.12
N ALA A 172 -2.51 -16.94 -7.49
CA ALA A 172 -2.55 -15.66 -8.16
C ALA A 172 -1.59 -15.63 -9.36
N THR A 173 -2.10 -15.31 -10.54
CA THR A 173 -1.31 -15.19 -11.76
C THR A 173 -0.74 -13.78 -11.91
N LEU A 174 0.34 -13.65 -12.68
CA LEU A 174 0.93 -12.34 -12.94
C LEU A 174 -0.05 -11.41 -13.68
N ASP A 175 -0.90 -11.95 -14.55
CA ASP A 175 -1.90 -11.15 -15.28
C ASP A 175 -2.99 -10.62 -14.34
N GLU A 176 -3.50 -11.41 -13.40
CA GLU A 176 -4.45 -10.95 -12.38
C GLU A 176 -3.84 -9.86 -11.48
N VAL A 177 -2.57 -10.02 -11.12
CA VAL A 177 -1.82 -9.03 -10.36
C VAL A 177 -1.69 -7.72 -11.14
N LYS A 178 -1.34 -7.76 -12.43
CA LYS A 178 -1.29 -6.57 -13.30
C LYS A 178 -2.66 -5.90 -13.44
N ASP A 179 -3.71 -6.67 -13.66
CA ASP A 179 -5.07 -6.15 -13.80
C ASP A 179 -5.51 -5.41 -12.54
N PHE A 180 -5.21 -5.95 -11.36
CA PHE A 180 -5.50 -5.31 -10.09
C PHE A 180 -4.73 -3.99 -9.92
N PHE A 181 -3.44 -3.95 -10.30
CA PHE A 181 -2.64 -2.73 -10.26
C PHE A 181 -3.22 -1.64 -11.16
N PHE A 182 -3.40 -1.93 -12.44
CA PHE A 182 -3.88 -0.94 -13.41
C PHE A 182 -5.29 -0.44 -13.11
N ARG A 183 -6.09 -1.24 -12.41
CA ARG A 183 -7.43 -0.86 -11.99
C ARG A 183 -7.43 0.09 -10.79
N PHE A 184 -6.52 -0.09 -9.84
CA PHE A 184 -6.64 0.57 -8.54
C PHE A 184 -5.48 1.50 -8.17
N TYR A 185 -4.27 1.28 -8.70
CA TYR A 185 -3.07 2.04 -8.33
C TYR A 185 -2.78 3.16 -9.34
N ALA A 186 -3.83 3.83 -9.79
CA ALA A 186 -3.74 4.96 -10.70
C ALA A 186 -3.76 6.30 -9.96
N PRO A 187 -3.19 7.38 -10.55
CA PRO A 187 -3.15 8.71 -9.94
C PRO A 187 -4.53 9.26 -9.54
N ASP A 188 -5.56 9.03 -10.35
CA ASP A 188 -6.93 9.50 -10.10
C ASP A 188 -7.63 8.78 -8.94
N ASN A 189 -7.11 7.60 -8.55
CA ASN A 189 -7.55 6.85 -7.37
C ASN A 189 -6.65 7.10 -6.13
N ALA A 190 -5.75 8.09 -6.20
CA ALA A 190 -4.79 8.37 -5.13
C ALA A 190 -4.95 9.77 -4.54
N ILE A 191 -4.45 9.92 -3.32
CA ILE A 191 -4.24 11.20 -2.64
C ILE A 191 -2.78 11.23 -2.17
N LEU A 192 -2.05 12.28 -2.55
CA LEU A 192 -0.73 12.57 -2.02
C LEU A 192 -0.85 13.66 -0.93
N ALA A 193 -0.52 13.31 0.30
CA ALA A 193 -0.37 14.29 1.37
C ALA A 193 1.11 14.60 1.59
N VAL A 194 1.42 15.89 1.72
CA VAL A 194 2.78 16.40 1.93
C VAL A 194 2.79 17.36 3.11
N THR A 195 3.68 17.10 4.05
CA THR A 195 3.84 17.98 5.21
C THR A 195 5.29 18.08 5.64
#